data_c889eb1d8158736cb75cb84f3751f891
#
_entry.id   c889eb1d8158736cb75cb84f3751f891
#
_cell.length_a   1.000
_cell.length_b   1.000
_cell.length_c   1.000
_cell.angle_alpha   90.00
_cell.angle_beta   90.00
_cell.angle_gamma   90.00
#
_symmetry.space_group_name_H-M   'P 1'
#
loop_
_entity.id
_entity.type
_entity.pdbx_description
1 polymer ?
#
loop_
_entity_poly.entity_id
_entity_poly.type
_entity_poly.pdbx_seq_one_letter_code
_entity_poly.pdbx_strand_id
1 'polypeptide(L)'
;MKKIFTILSVLSLSIILLASCSKKQAASNASSTSNATETKVTKNPVTVEIWHTYNGKQAAALNDAADRYNANQTDYIIKVINQDYSGFADTVYTAVANGVGPSIIFNYGTTAVDYANEGLAIDIRKYIEEDKKKGDTKMQDIIDSLPEAMKTDVLGFEDGGIYYLPGCTTGPVYFYNKTIFDELGLVPPTNWDELLAVSKTIYEKKGIPGFHSDGLVDNLQEMIMHNGLGYIDVPNKKVTFCGDKMVEIYQWYADNCKAGYFSFNVINKYASEDLANANIASFSGSCVNDQYIKMVEGKGELGMAPWIAGDFYTAWNRGPIFLHRNDSVDRGAYEFIKFFLSAENAVKWAMANSALCPYGIAADVPEYKEYLANLPASSALPYVQANLNVAGSFPNVTGSAAIRRALEENLNYVVDGKMTAKEAVAILEKNCNDALNGK
;
A
#
# COMPACT_ATOMS: atom_id res chain seq x y z
N MET A 1 38.63 -21.26 -32.84
CA MET A 1 38.15 -22.19 -33.90
C MET A 1 36.70 -21.88 -34.20
N LYS A 2 36.46 -21.51 -35.41
CA LYS A 2 35.16 -21.10 -36.02
C LYS A 2 34.14 -22.24 -36.02
N LYS A 3 32.85 -21.93 -35.82
CA LYS A 3 31.81 -22.45 -36.71
C LYS A 3 30.54 -21.57 -36.59
N ILE A 4 30.34 -20.85 -37.65
CA ILE A 4 29.14 -20.13 -38.09
C ILE A 4 28.11 -21.21 -38.56
N PHE A 5 26.83 -21.05 -38.22
CA PHE A 5 25.73 -21.65 -38.97
C PHE A 5 24.63 -20.60 -39.18
N THR A 6 24.59 -20.14 -40.44
CA THR A 6 23.57 -19.36 -41.10
C THR A 6 22.51 -20.34 -41.61
N ILE A 7 21.21 -20.11 -41.39
CA ILE A 7 20.14 -20.67 -42.21
C ILE A 7 19.16 -19.57 -42.55
N LEU A 8 19.02 -19.43 -43.87
CA LEU A 8 18.14 -18.50 -44.60
C LEU A 8 16.70 -19.00 -44.67
N SER A 9 15.79 -18.06 -44.62
CA SER A 9 14.54 -17.84 -45.36
C SER A 9 13.68 -19.02 -45.85
N VAL A 10 12.35 -18.88 -45.70
CA VAL A 10 11.39 -18.91 -46.82
C VAL A 10 10.12 -18.15 -46.46
N LEU A 11 9.81 -17.12 -47.21
CA LEU A 11 8.54 -16.43 -47.35
C LEU A 11 7.55 -17.35 -48.10
N SER A 12 6.31 -17.44 -47.68
CA SER A 12 5.21 -17.82 -48.58
C SER A 12 3.94 -17.04 -48.26
N LEU A 13 3.68 -16.13 -49.16
CA LEU A 13 2.47 -15.33 -49.33
C LEU A 13 1.37 -16.23 -49.91
N SER A 14 0.20 -16.26 -49.32
CA SER A 14 -1.00 -16.87 -49.91
C SER A 14 -2.16 -15.88 -49.83
N ILE A 15 -2.39 -15.21 -50.93
CA ILE A 15 -3.58 -14.41 -51.26
C ILE A 15 -4.67 -15.38 -51.73
N ILE A 16 -5.82 -15.38 -51.08
CA ILE A 16 -7.03 -15.99 -51.63
C ILE A 16 -8.08 -14.88 -51.85
N LEU A 17 -8.28 -14.54 -53.12
CA LEU A 17 -9.40 -13.78 -53.62
C LEU A 17 -10.58 -14.76 -53.85
N LEU A 18 -11.72 -14.44 -53.27
CA LEU A 18 -12.98 -15.01 -53.71
C LEU A 18 -13.97 -13.89 -54.06
N ALA A 19 -14.12 -13.69 -55.35
CA ALA A 19 -15.22 -12.96 -55.93
C ALA A 19 -16.43 -13.88 -56.02
N SER A 20 -17.62 -13.43 -55.67
CA SER A 20 -18.87 -14.09 -56.03
C SER A 20 -19.95 -13.07 -56.39
N CYS A 21 -20.57 -13.37 -57.49
CA CYS A 21 -21.46 -12.60 -58.33
C CYS A 21 -22.80 -12.20 -57.71
N SER A 22 -23.23 -11.05 -58.14
CA SER A 22 -24.59 -10.49 -58.12
C SER A 22 -25.64 -11.31 -58.80
N LYS A 23 -26.85 -11.43 -58.25
CA LYS A 23 -28.10 -11.59 -59.02
C LYS A 23 -29.13 -10.58 -58.53
N LYS A 24 -29.53 -9.70 -59.46
CA LYS A 24 -30.71 -8.84 -59.36
C LYS A 24 -31.96 -9.68 -59.41
N GLN A 25 -32.95 -9.41 -58.60
CA GLN A 25 -34.35 -9.69 -58.90
C GLN A 25 -35.26 -8.57 -58.39
N ALA A 26 -36.29 -8.29 -59.13
CA ALA A 26 -37.06 -7.08 -59.23
C ALA A 26 -38.11 -6.91 -58.11
N ALA A 27 -38.56 -5.67 -58.01
CA ALA A 27 -39.49 -5.10 -57.07
C ALA A 27 -40.91 -5.71 -57.10
N SER A 28 -41.53 -5.78 -55.90
CA SER A 28 -42.98 -5.63 -55.78
C SER A 28 -43.30 -4.77 -54.58
N ASN A 29 -44.03 -3.69 -54.81
CA ASN A 29 -44.52 -2.76 -53.76
C ASN A 29 -45.56 -3.45 -52.91
N ALA A 30 -45.37 -3.40 -51.56
CA ALA A 30 -46.44 -3.49 -50.59
C ALA A 30 -46.16 -2.51 -49.47
N SER A 31 -47.01 -1.52 -49.39
CA SER A 31 -47.07 -0.53 -48.30
C SER A 31 -47.43 -1.25 -46.99
N SER A 32 -46.56 -1.19 -46.02
CA SER A 32 -46.88 -1.53 -44.62
C SER A 32 -46.21 -0.54 -43.69
N THR A 33 -47.03 0.05 -42.89
CA THR A 33 -46.76 0.99 -41.80
C THR A 33 -45.61 0.51 -40.94
N SER A 34 -44.46 1.20 -40.98
CA SER A 34 -43.33 0.89 -40.12
C SER A 34 -43.57 1.47 -38.73
N ASN A 35 -43.90 0.62 -37.75
CA ASN A 35 -43.55 0.86 -36.37
C ASN A 35 -42.03 0.93 -36.29
N ALA A 36 -41.50 2.13 -36.07
CA ALA A 36 -40.09 2.31 -35.73
C ALA A 36 -39.84 1.68 -34.37
N THR A 37 -39.41 0.44 -34.36
CA THR A 37 -38.74 -0.16 -33.20
C THR A 37 -37.38 0.56 -33.14
N GLU A 38 -37.22 1.45 -32.15
CA GLU A 38 -35.92 1.96 -31.80
C GLU A 38 -34.99 0.77 -31.51
N THR A 39 -34.10 0.51 -32.46
CA THR A 39 -33.00 -0.43 -32.22
C THR A 39 -32.12 0.20 -31.17
N LYS A 40 -32.28 -0.19 -29.89
CA LYS A 40 -31.31 0.08 -28.86
C LYS A 40 -29.95 -0.39 -29.37
N VAL A 41 -29.11 0.54 -29.78
CA VAL A 41 -27.70 0.27 -30.04
C VAL A 41 -27.13 -0.22 -28.71
N THR A 42 -26.96 -1.52 -28.56
CA THR A 42 -26.26 -2.10 -27.38
C THR A 42 -24.81 -1.69 -27.54
N LYS A 43 -24.44 -0.63 -26.81
CA LYS A 43 -23.05 -0.19 -26.67
C LYS A 43 -22.30 -1.34 -25.98
N ASN A 44 -21.26 -1.87 -26.60
CA ASN A 44 -20.43 -2.87 -25.94
C ASN A 44 -19.84 -2.27 -24.66
N PRO A 45 -19.91 -2.98 -23.53
CA PRO A 45 -19.38 -2.47 -22.26
C PRO A 45 -17.86 -2.23 -22.36
N VAL A 46 -17.40 -1.18 -21.69
CA VAL A 46 -15.98 -0.84 -21.60
C VAL A 46 -15.31 -1.74 -20.57
N THR A 47 -14.21 -2.40 -20.96
CA THR A 47 -13.45 -3.24 -20.03
C THR A 47 -12.47 -2.39 -19.23
N VAL A 48 -12.48 -2.58 -17.90
CA VAL A 48 -11.55 -1.99 -16.92
C VAL A 48 -10.78 -3.11 -16.25
N GLU A 49 -9.47 -3.11 -16.35
CA GLU A 49 -8.61 -4.15 -15.76
C GLU A 49 -8.04 -3.69 -14.43
N ILE A 50 -8.09 -4.59 -13.45
CA ILE A 50 -7.47 -4.47 -12.14
C ILE A 50 -6.41 -5.54 -12.04
N TRP A 51 -5.15 -5.13 -11.82
CA TRP A 51 -4.08 -6.08 -11.54
C TRP A 51 -3.71 -6.06 -10.07
N HIS A 52 -3.51 -7.23 -9.47
CA HIS A 52 -3.20 -7.38 -8.05
C HIS A 52 -2.35 -8.63 -7.78
N THR A 53 -1.76 -8.67 -6.59
CA THR A 53 -0.96 -9.79 -6.09
C THR A 53 -1.58 -10.46 -4.85
N TYR A 54 -2.85 -10.21 -4.60
CA TYR A 54 -3.55 -10.74 -3.44
C TYR A 54 -3.86 -12.23 -3.58
N ASN A 55 -3.94 -12.94 -2.45
CA ASN A 55 -4.32 -14.33 -2.36
C ASN A 55 -5.46 -14.52 -1.34
N GLY A 56 -6.04 -15.72 -1.30
CA GLY A 56 -7.01 -16.12 -0.27
C GLY A 56 -8.21 -15.16 -0.16
N LYS A 57 -8.49 -14.70 1.07
CA LYS A 57 -9.65 -13.86 1.38
C LYS A 57 -9.63 -12.50 0.67
N GLN A 58 -8.47 -11.91 0.51
CA GLN A 58 -8.29 -10.62 -0.16
C GLN A 58 -8.66 -10.72 -1.65
N ALA A 59 -8.10 -11.72 -2.35
CA ALA A 59 -8.43 -11.96 -3.75
C ALA A 59 -9.93 -12.26 -3.92
N ALA A 60 -10.51 -13.08 -3.03
CA ALA A 60 -11.93 -13.41 -3.05
C ALA A 60 -12.82 -12.16 -2.87
N ALA A 61 -12.48 -11.27 -1.94
CA ALA A 61 -13.22 -10.04 -1.69
C ALA A 61 -13.16 -9.06 -2.87
N LEU A 62 -12.00 -8.96 -3.55
CA LEU A 62 -11.87 -8.11 -4.73
C LEU A 62 -12.67 -8.64 -5.91
N ASN A 63 -12.64 -9.97 -6.14
CA ASN A 63 -13.45 -10.62 -7.19
C ASN A 63 -14.95 -10.47 -6.89
N ASP A 64 -15.40 -10.71 -5.64
CA ASP A 64 -16.79 -10.51 -5.25
C ASP A 64 -17.28 -9.08 -5.50
N ALA A 65 -16.45 -8.09 -5.17
CA ALA A 65 -16.81 -6.69 -5.46
C ALA A 65 -16.95 -6.42 -6.96
N ALA A 66 -16.04 -6.97 -7.79
CA ALA A 66 -16.09 -6.85 -9.24
C ALA A 66 -17.32 -7.54 -9.81
N ASP A 67 -17.64 -8.77 -9.37
CA ASP A 67 -18.80 -9.54 -9.82
C ASP A 67 -20.11 -8.83 -9.46
N ARG A 68 -20.23 -8.30 -8.23
CA ARG A 68 -21.41 -7.52 -7.81
C ARG A 68 -21.56 -6.22 -8.61
N TYR A 69 -20.46 -5.54 -8.92
CA TYR A 69 -20.50 -4.36 -9.77
C TYR A 69 -20.96 -4.72 -11.19
N ASN A 70 -20.36 -5.74 -11.79
CA ASN A 70 -20.69 -6.21 -13.14
C ASN A 70 -22.16 -6.66 -13.27
N ALA A 71 -22.73 -7.25 -12.20
CA ALA A 71 -24.12 -7.70 -12.19
C ALA A 71 -25.14 -6.54 -12.11
N ASN A 72 -24.73 -5.36 -11.60
CA ASN A 72 -25.64 -4.25 -11.30
C ASN A 72 -25.64 -3.13 -12.36
N GLN A 73 -24.83 -3.21 -13.39
CA GLN A 73 -24.76 -2.23 -14.48
C GLN A 73 -24.26 -2.89 -15.80
N THR A 74 -24.34 -2.18 -16.93
CA THR A 74 -24.02 -2.70 -18.26
C THR A 74 -23.01 -1.86 -19.04
N ASP A 75 -22.56 -0.74 -18.46
CA ASP A 75 -21.65 0.19 -19.17
C ASP A 75 -20.20 -0.26 -19.10
N TYR A 76 -19.82 -0.98 -18.04
CA TYR A 76 -18.46 -1.41 -17.76
C TYR A 76 -18.39 -2.90 -17.42
N ILE A 77 -17.25 -3.52 -17.72
CA ILE A 77 -16.88 -4.86 -17.23
C ILE A 77 -15.56 -4.74 -16.47
N ILE A 78 -15.58 -5.02 -15.18
CA ILE A 78 -14.39 -5.09 -14.35
C ILE A 78 -13.78 -6.48 -14.48
N LYS A 79 -12.51 -6.54 -14.89
CA LYS A 79 -11.70 -7.76 -14.94
C LYS A 79 -10.62 -7.69 -13.87
N VAL A 80 -10.66 -8.63 -12.94
CA VAL A 80 -9.67 -8.78 -11.89
C VAL A 80 -8.64 -9.82 -12.34
N ILE A 81 -7.36 -9.44 -12.37
CA ILE A 81 -6.26 -10.26 -12.87
C ILE A 81 -5.20 -10.40 -11.78
N ASN A 82 -5.00 -11.63 -11.31
CA ASN A 82 -3.92 -11.92 -10.36
C ASN A 82 -2.59 -11.98 -11.13
N GLN A 83 -1.55 -11.39 -10.55
CA GLN A 83 -0.19 -11.34 -11.06
C GLN A 83 0.78 -11.90 -10.01
N ASP A 84 1.95 -12.36 -10.46
CA ASP A 84 3.01 -12.76 -9.56
C ASP A 84 3.50 -11.56 -8.74
N TYR A 85 3.80 -11.80 -7.46
CA TYR A 85 4.32 -10.75 -6.58
C TYR A 85 5.72 -10.28 -7.02
N SER A 86 6.57 -11.23 -7.44
CA SER A 86 7.92 -10.93 -7.91
C SER A 86 7.87 -10.18 -9.24
N GLY A 87 8.47 -8.99 -9.29
CA GLY A 87 8.52 -8.15 -10.48
C GLY A 87 7.19 -7.45 -10.82
N PHE A 88 6.20 -7.46 -9.92
CA PHE A 88 4.90 -6.83 -10.16
C PHE A 88 5.01 -5.34 -10.53
N ALA A 89 5.81 -4.59 -9.77
CA ALA A 89 6.00 -3.15 -10.01
C ALA A 89 6.54 -2.88 -11.42
N ASP A 90 7.58 -3.61 -11.84
CA ASP A 90 8.20 -3.45 -13.16
C ASP A 90 7.25 -3.87 -14.28
N THR A 91 6.47 -4.94 -14.05
CA THR A 91 5.48 -5.45 -14.99
C THR A 91 4.37 -4.42 -15.22
N VAL A 92 3.82 -3.84 -14.15
CA VAL A 92 2.79 -2.79 -14.23
C VAL A 92 3.35 -1.56 -14.91
N TYR A 93 4.51 -1.05 -14.45
CA TYR A 93 5.12 0.14 -15.01
C TYR A 93 5.34 0.00 -16.52
N THR A 94 5.96 -1.11 -16.94
CA THR A 94 6.23 -1.39 -18.36
C THR A 94 4.93 -1.44 -19.17
N ALA A 95 3.89 -2.08 -18.65
CA ALA A 95 2.62 -2.19 -19.35
C ALA A 95 1.94 -0.82 -19.52
N VAL A 96 1.86 -0.03 -18.43
CA VAL A 96 1.20 1.28 -18.41
C VAL A 96 1.95 2.29 -19.28
N ALA A 97 3.28 2.34 -19.22
CA ALA A 97 4.13 3.20 -20.05
C ALA A 97 3.96 2.90 -21.56
N ASN A 98 3.63 1.65 -21.93
CA ASN A 98 3.31 1.27 -23.31
C ASN A 98 1.82 1.43 -23.69
N GLY A 99 1.03 2.09 -22.86
CA GLY A 99 -0.39 2.31 -23.11
C GLY A 99 -1.24 1.03 -23.03
N VAL A 100 -0.76 -0.05 -22.39
CA VAL A 100 -1.47 -1.31 -22.13
C VAL A 100 -1.50 -1.60 -20.63
N GLY A 101 -2.14 -2.67 -20.17
CA GLY A 101 -2.13 -3.07 -18.75
C GLY A 101 -3.32 -2.53 -17.94
N PRO A 102 -3.21 -2.45 -16.63
CA PRO A 102 -4.32 -2.17 -15.74
C PRO A 102 -4.72 -0.69 -15.72
N SER A 103 -5.99 -0.45 -15.35
CA SER A 103 -6.48 0.89 -14.99
C SER A 103 -6.46 1.12 -13.49
N ILE A 104 -6.34 0.04 -12.71
CA ILE A 104 -6.30 0.07 -11.25
C ILE A 104 -5.26 -0.94 -10.77
N ILE A 105 -4.43 -0.51 -9.83
CA ILE A 105 -3.61 -1.40 -8.99
C ILE A 105 -3.83 -1.02 -7.52
N PHE A 106 -3.44 -1.90 -6.61
CA PHE A 106 -3.48 -1.61 -5.18
C PHE A 106 -2.08 -1.46 -4.61
N ASN A 107 -1.73 -0.26 -4.16
CA ASN A 107 -0.45 0.04 -3.53
C ASN A 107 -0.58 1.28 -2.60
N TYR A 108 0.54 1.81 -2.13
CA TYR A 108 0.62 3.02 -1.30
C TYR A 108 0.59 4.28 -2.16
N GLY A 109 0.17 5.40 -1.56
CA GLY A 109 0.13 6.70 -2.25
C GLY A 109 1.48 7.14 -2.80
N THR A 110 2.59 6.84 -2.10
CA THR A 110 3.95 7.11 -2.58
C THR A 110 4.27 6.45 -3.93
N THR A 111 3.67 5.29 -4.22
CA THR A 111 3.80 4.65 -5.55
C THR A 111 3.02 5.41 -6.63
N ALA A 112 1.91 6.06 -6.27
CA ALA A 112 1.12 6.84 -7.24
C ALA A 112 1.86 8.09 -7.73
N VAL A 113 2.81 8.61 -6.93
CA VAL A 113 3.60 9.80 -7.28
C VAL A 113 4.41 9.58 -8.57
N ASP A 114 5.06 8.43 -8.71
CA ASP A 114 5.87 8.15 -9.89
C ASP A 114 5.01 8.13 -11.16
N TYR A 115 3.83 7.46 -11.10
CA TYR A 115 2.88 7.45 -12.21
C TYR A 115 2.29 8.85 -12.50
N ALA A 116 2.01 9.65 -11.46
CA ALA A 116 1.47 10.99 -11.62
C ALA A 116 2.49 11.92 -12.30
N ASN A 117 3.76 11.88 -11.87
CA ASN A 117 4.83 12.69 -12.44
C ASN A 117 5.08 12.41 -13.93
N GLU A 118 4.82 11.19 -14.38
CA GLU A 118 4.99 10.78 -15.77
C GLU A 118 3.70 10.91 -16.60
N GLY A 119 2.61 11.42 -16.02
CA GLY A 119 1.32 11.53 -16.69
C GLY A 119 0.63 10.19 -16.95
N LEU A 120 1.03 9.15 -16.23
CA LEU A 120 0.50 7.78 -16.33
C LEU A 120 -0.63 7.50 -15.32
N ALA A 121 -0.89 8.41 -14.38
CA ALA A 121 -1.99 8.33 -13.43
C ALA A 121 -3.15 9.25 -13.82
N ILE A 122 -4.34 8.93 -13.32
CA ILE A 122 -5.56 9.71 -13.54
C ILE A 122 -5.79 10.61 -12.33
N ASP A 123 -5.83 11.91 -12.53
CA ASP A 123 -6.39 12.82 -11.53
C ASP A 123 -7.91 12.72 -11.51
N ILE A 124 -8.46 12.11 -10.47
CA ILE A 124 -9.90 11.87 -10.37
C ILE A 124 -10.71 13.12 -9.99
N ARG A 125 -10.07 14.27 -9.67
CA ARG A 125 -10.79 15.52 -9.36
C ARG A 125 -11.74 15.93 -10.49
N LYS A 126 -11.34 15.71 -11.77
CA LYS A 126 -12.19 15.99 -12.92
C LYS A 126 -13.54 15.27 -12.86
N TYR A 127 -13.54 14.00 -12.44
CA TYR A 127 -14.75 13.20 -12.34
C TYR A 127 -15.59 13.56 -11.12
N ILE A 128 -14.95 13.91 -10.00
CA ILE A 128 -15.62 14.41 -8.81
C ILE A 128 -16.39 15.68 -9.14
N GLU A 129 -15.77 16.63 -9.84
CA GLU A 129 -16.42 17.87 -10.25
C GLU A 129 -17.54 17.67 -11.29
N GLU A 130 -17.38 16.74 -12.21
CA GLU A 130 -18.45 16.34 -13.14
C GLU A 130 -19.65 15.72 -12.41
N ASP A 131 -19.41 14.88 -11.43
CA ASP A 131 -20.45 14.25 -10.63
C ASP A 131 -21.18 15.25 -9.76
N LYS A 132 -20.48 16.17 -9.09
CA LYS A 132 -21.09 17.29 -8.34
C LYS A 132 -22.03 18.12 -9.19
N LYS A 133 -21.66 18.42 -10.44
CA LYS A 133 -22.53 19.15 -11.37
C LYS A 133 -23.83 18.38 -11.70
N LYS A 134 -23.82 17.06 -11.53
CA LYS A 134 -25.00 16.19 -11.71
C LYS A 134 -25.74 15.91 -10.41
N GLY A 135 -25.26 16.45 -9.28
CA GLY A 135 -25.81 16.24 -7.93
C GLY A 135 -25.35 14.91 -7.29
N ASP A 136 -24.34 14.23 -7.82
CA ASP A 136 -23.72 13.05 -7.20
C ASP A 136 -22.48 13.48 -6.38
N THR A 137 -22.59 13.41 -5.05
CA THR A 137 -21.50 13.78 -4.10
C THR A 137 -20.81 12.58 -3.50
N LYS A 138 -21.17 11.35 -3.87
CA LYS A 138 -20.74 10.12 -3.19
C LYS A 138 -19.22 10.00 -3.04
N MET A 139 -18.42 10.27 -4.09
CA MET A 139 -16.97 10.18 -3.99
C MET A 139 -16.42 11.28 -3.08
N GLN A 140 -16.97 12.49 -3.14
CA GLN A 140 -16.58 13.57 -2.23
C GLN A 140 -16.89 13.21 -0.79
N ASP A 141 -18.09 12.67 -0.52
CA ASP A 141 -18.53 12.27 0.83
C ASP A 141 -17.61 11.15 1.39
N ILE A 142 -17.16 10.23 0.53
CA ILE A 142 -16.17 9.21 0.89
C ILE A 142 -14.86 9.89 1.34
N ILE A 143 -14.31 10.79 0.54
CA ILE A 143 -13.05 11.49 0.84
C ILE A 143 -13.20 12.36 2.09
N ASP A 144 -14.29 13.10 2.22
CA ASP A 144 -14.54 13.98 3.36
C ASP A 144 -14.69 13.22 4.67
N SER A 145 -15.08 11.95 4.61
CA SER A 145 -15.22 11.08 5.77
C SER A 145 -13.90 10.51 6.32
N LEU A 146 -12.77 10.72 5.62
CA LEU A 146 -11.46 10.33 6.14
C LEU A 146 -11.09 11.15 7.39
N PRO A 147 -10.36 10.55 8.36
CA PRO A 147 -9.70 11.31 9.42
C PRO A 147 -8.79 12.41 8.84
N GLU A 148 -8.71 13.55 9.52
CA GLU A 148 -7.95 14.70 9.00
C GLU A 148 -6.48 14.37 8.72
N ALA A 149 -5.85 13.58 9.59
CA ALA A 149 -4.47 13.11 9.39
C ALA A 149 -4.31 12.28 8.10
N MET A 150 -5.32 11.48 7.72
CA MET A 150 -5.29 10.65 6.51
C MET A 150 -5.63 11.43 5.24
N LYS A 151 -6.35 12.57 5.33
CA LYS A 151 -6.59 13.43 4.17
C LYS A 151 -5.29 13.94 3.56
N THR A 152 -4.25 14.11 4.35
CA THR A 152 -2.92 14.48 3.87
C THR A 152 -2.37 13.44 2.87
N ASP A 153 -2.64 12.15 3.07
CA ASP A 153 -2.25 11.09 2.14
C ASP A 153 -2.94 11.20 0.78
N VAL A 154 -4.22 11.57 0.79
CA VAL A 154 -5.04 11.65 -0.42
C VAL A 154 -4.82 12.97 -1.16
N LEU A 155 -4.69 14.07 -0.41
CA LEU A 155 -4.66 15.43 -0.94
C LEU A 155 -3.24 16.02 -0.96
N GLY A 156 -2.25 15.29 -0.48
CA GLY A 156 -0.87 15.75 -0.29
C GLY A 156 0.02 15.67 -1.53
N PHE A 157 -0.53 15.38 -2.71
CA PHE A 157 0.24 15.42 -3.96
C PHE A 157 0.64 16.86 -4.30
N GLU A 158 1.87 17.06 -4.82
CA GLU A 158 2.46 18.39 -5.06
C GLU A 158 1.61 19.28 -5.97
N ASP A 159 0.90 18.70 -6.93
CA ASP A 159 -0.02 19.38 -7.86
C ASP A 159 -1.45 19.48 -7.33
N GLY A 160 -1.70 19.00 -6.12
CA GLY A 160 -3.03 18.90 -5.51
C GLY A 160 -3.95 17.87 -6.18
N GLY A 161 -3.42 16.98 -7.04
CA GLY A 161 -4.15 15.89 -7.68
C GLY A 161 -4.64 14.84 -6.69
N ILE A 162 -5.58 14.00 -7.13
CA ILE A 162 -6.04 12.81 -6.40
C ILE A 162 -5.83 11.61 -7.31
N TYR A 163 -4.78 10.85 -7.06
CA TYR A 163 -4.34 9.70 -7.88
C TYR A 163 -4.51 8.36 -7.19
N TYR A 164 -4.83 8.41 -5.90
CA TYR A 164 -4.88 7.29 -4.99
C TYR A 164 -5.94 7.54 -3.90
N LEU A 165 -6.51 6.47 -3.38
CA LEU A 165 -7.39 6.50 -2.21
C LEU A 165 -7.02 5.35 -1.26
N PRO A 166 -7.03 5.51 0.08
CA PRO A 166 -6.79 4.42 1.00
C PRO A 166 -7.90 3.36 0.89
N GLY A 167 -7.53 2.08 0.75
CA GLY A 167 -8.51 0.98 0.73
C GLY A 167 -8.79 0.44 2.12
N CYS A 168 -7.73 0.31 2.91
CA CYS A 168 -7.79 -0.10 4.31
C CYS A 168 -6.53 0.40 5.04
N THR A 169 -6.59 0.42 6.37
CA THR A 169 -5.53 0.94 7.23
C THR A 169 -5.02 -0.13 8.18
N THR A 170 -3.70 -0.28 8.23
CA THR A 170 -2.97 -1.06 9.23
C THR A 170 -1.92 -0.18 9.88
N GLY A 171 -1.24 -0.68 10.91
CA GLY A 171 -0.16 0.04 11.57
C GLY A 171 0.67 -0.89 12.46
N PRO A 172 1.78 -0.41 13.03
CA PRO A 172 2.66 -1.20 13.86
C PRO A 172 2.01 -1.55 15.21
N VAL A 173 2.30 -2.76 15.67
CA VAL A 173 1.96 -3.28 16.98
C VAL A 173 3.21 -3.92 17.56
N TYR A 174 3.37 -3.89 18.88
CA TYR A 174 4.45 -4.54 19.57
C TYR A 174 4.08 -6.00 19.85
N PHE A 175 4.77 -6.92 19.20
CA PHE A 175 4.64 -8.35 19.40
C PHE A 175 5.82 -8.83 20.25
N TYR A 176 5.55 -9.63 21.30
CA TYR A 176 6.60 -10.07 22.21
C TYR A 176 6.36 -11.48 22.74
N ASN A 177 7.41 -12.14 23.20
CA ASN A 177 7.34 -13.40 23.88
C ASN A 177 6.94 -13.17 25.35
N LYS A 178 5.66 -13.38 25.63
CA LYS A 178 5.07 -13.10 26.96
C LYS A 178 5.75 -13.91 28.06
N THR A 179 6.13 -15.17 27.80
CA THR A 179 6.81 -16.01 28.77
C THR A 179 8.15 -15.42 29.20
N ILE A 180 8.96 -14.90 28.26
CA ILE A 180 10.23 -14.23 28.57
C ILE A 180 9.99 -12.97 29.42
N PHE A 181 8.96 -12.19 29.08
CA PHE A 181 8.62 -10.98 29.82
C PHE A 181 8.18 -11.30 31.25
N ASP A 182 7.28 -12.28 31.42
CA ASP A 182 6.80 -12.73 32.74
C ASP A 182 7.96 -13.27 33.61
N GLU A 183 8.84 -14.09 33.05
CA GLU A 183 9.99 -14.64 33.75
C GLU A 183 10.99 -13.58 34.25
N LEU A 184 11.13 -12.49 33.51
CA LEU A 184 12.05 -11.40 33.82
C LEU A 184 11.36 -10.23 34.58
N GLY A 185 10.05 -10.31 34.79
CA GLY A 185 9.26 -9.25 35.42
C GLY A 185 9.21 -7.97 34.59
N LEU A 186 9.24 -8.11 33.24
CA LEU A 186 9.22 -6.99 32.29
C LEU A 186 7.79 -6.65 31.88
N VAL A 187 7.58 -5.40 31.49
CA VAL A 187 6.36 -4.91 30.87
C VAL A 187 6.67 -4.39 29.46
N PRO A 188 5.72 -4.43 28.51
CA PRO A 188 5.91 -3.84 27.20
C PRO A 188 6.29 -2.35 27.27
N PRO A 189 7.26 -1.90 26.47
CA PRO A 189 7.74 -0.52 26.50
C PRO A 189 6.71 0.45 25.92
N THR A 190 6.69 1.68 26.44
CA THR A 190 5.82 2.77 25.99
C THR A 190 6.59 3.91 25.31
N ASN A 191 7.92 3.87 25.37
CA ASN A 191 8.83 4.83 24.77
C ASN A 191 10.15 4.17 24.38
N TRP A 192 11.00 4.91 23.65
CA TRP A 192 12.26 4.39 23.10
C TRP A 192 13.29 4.02 24.18
N ASP A 193 13.32 4.74 25.29
CA ASP A 193 14.24 4.45 26.40
C ASP A 193 13.85 3.15 27.12
N GLU A 194 12.56 2.94 27.35
CA GLU A 194 12.04 1.69 27.89
C GLU A 194 12.27 0.51 26.94
N LEU A 195 12.12 0.72 25.61
CA LEU A 195 12.43 -0.31 24.63
C LEU A 195 13.88 -0.75 24.72
N LEU A 196 14.81 0.20 24.86
CA LEU A 196 16.21 -0.13 25.04
C LEU A 196 16.46 -0.87 26.37
N ALA A 197 15.90 -0.39 27.47
CA ALA A 197 16.08 -1.00 28.79
C ALA A 197 15.57 -2.45 28.83
N VAL A 198 14.39 -2.70 28.27
CA VAL A 198 13.80 -4.03 28.10
C VAL A 198 14.70 -4.91 27.24
N SER A 199 15.10 -4.42 26.07
CA SER A 199 15.91 -5.19 25.11
C SER A 199 17.28 -5.56 25.70
N LYS A 200 17.92 -4.64 26.39
CA LYS A 200 19.18 -4.88 27.10
C LYS A 200 19.02 -5.95 28.19
N THR A 201 17.99 -5.84 29.02
CA THR A 201 17.72 -6.84 30.08
C THR A 201 17.53 -8.23 29.51
N ILE A 202 16.78 -8.34 28.40
CA ILE A 202 16.54 -9.61 27.73
C ILE A 202 17.86 -10.20 27.20
N TYR A 203 18.64 -9.38 26.49
CA TYR A 203 19.93 -9.84 25.96
C TYR A 203 20.89 -10.30 27.07
N GLU A 204 21.02 -9.55 28.14
CA GLU A 204 21.89 -9.90 29.29
C GLU A 204 21.44 -11.17 30.01
N LYS A 205 20.14 -11.47 30.05
CA LYS A 205 19.59 -12.64 30.76
C LYS A 205 19.35 -13.87 29.88
N LYS A 206 19.04 -13.68 28.59
CA LYS A 206 18.65 -14.76 27.68
C LYS A 206 19.62 -14.96 26.52
N GLY A 207 20.50 -14.02 26.23
CA GLY A 207 21.48 -14.08 25.13
C GLY A 207 20.85 -13.99 23.73
N ILE A 208 19.63 -13.49 23.63
CA ILE A 208 18.93 -13.24 22.37
C ILE A 208 18.62 -11.74 22.23
N PRO A 209 18.51 -11.19 21.00
CA PRO A 209 18.08 -9.83 20.80
C PRO A 209 16.71 -9.58 21.44
N GLY A 210 16.60 -8.47 22.16
CA GLY A 210 15.34 -8.07 22.80
C GLY A 210 14.32 -7.54 21.80
N PHE A 211 14.79 -6.89 20.72
CA PHE A 211 13.93 -6.23 19.76
C PHE A 211 14.40 -6.37 18.31
N HIS A 212 13.45 -6.41 17.38
CA HIS A 212 13.63 -6.25 15.93
C HIS A 212 12.59 -5.30 15.36
N SER A 213 12.93 -4.56 14.32
CA SER A 213 11.99 -3.73 13.56
C SER A 213 11.66 -4.38 12.22
N ASP A 214 10.42 -4.80 12.02
CA ASP A 214 9.93 -5.34 10.72
C ASP A 214 9.65 -4.22 9.70
N GLY A 215 9.52 -2.97 10.19
CA GLY A 215 9.36 -1.74 9.42
C GLY A 215 10.37 -0.67 9.85
N LEU A 216 11.67 -0.92 9.65
CA LEU A 216 12.75 -0.05 10.15
C LEU A 216 12.58 1.41 9.72
N VAL A 217 12.25 1.64 8.44
CA VAL A 217 12.10 3.01 7.90
C VAL A 217 10.93 3.73 8.56
N ASP A 218 9.85 3.00 8.85
CA ASP A 218 8.67 3.55 9.53
C ASP A 218 9.00 3.90 10.99
N ASN A 219 9.75 3.03 11.69
CA ASN A 219 10.24 3.34 13.05
C ASN A 219 11.22 4.53 13.06
N LEU A 220 12.07 4.67 12.04
CA LEU A 220 12.92 5.86 11.90
C LEU A 220 12.09 7.13 11.68
N GLN A 221 11.03 7.06 10.88
CA GLN A 221 10.11 8.18 10.71
C GLN A 221 9.46 8.56 12.04
N GLU A 222 8.99 7.59 12.81
CA GLU A 222 8.43 7.82 14.14
C GLU A 222 9.44 8.47 15.07
N MET A 223 10.69 7.96 15.12
CA MET A 223 11.76 8.59 15.90
C MET A 223 12.03 10.04 15.46
N ILE A 224 12.05 10.31 14.16
CA ILE A 224 12.21 11.66 13.61
C ILE A 224 11.07 12.57 14.10
N MET A 225 9.83 12.14 13.93
CA MET A 225 8.64 12.92 14.30
C MET A 225 8.55 13.12 15.82
N HIS A 226 8.78 12.08 16.63
CA HIS A 226 8.77 12.17 18.09
C HIS A 226 9.88 13.07 18.68
N ASN A 227 10.92 13.35 17.88
CA ASN A 227 11.95 14.34 18.25
C ASN A 227 11.65 15.75 17.71
N GLY A 228 10.47 15.97 17.11
CA GLY A 228 10.04 17.29 16.60
C GLY A 228 10.83 17.81 15.40
N LEU A 229 11.49 16.93 14.63
CA LEU A 229 12.38 17.34 13.53
C LEU A 229 11.61 17.73 12.26
N GLY A 230 10.32 17.39 12.16
CA GLY A 230 9.58 17.44 10.90
C GLY A 230 10.11 16.39 9.92
N TYR A 231 9.59 16.36 8.69
CA TYR A 231 9.99 15.35 7.72
C TYR A 231 10.44 15.96 6.38
N ILE A 232 9.52 16.60 5.66
CA ILE A 232 9.81 17.23 4.36
C ILE A 232 9.22 18.66 4.34
N ASP A 233 10.04 19.62 4.00
CA ASP A 233 9.61 20.96 3.56
C ASP A 233 9.29 20.91 2.06
N VAL A 234 8.04 20.58 1.74
CA VAL A 234 7.58 20.35 0.37
C VAL A 234 7.79 21.60 -0.51
N PRO A 235 7.42 22.83 -0.09
CA PRO A 235 7.66 24.05 -0.89
C PRO A 235 9.11 24.28 -1.26
N ASN A 236 10.04 23.97 -0.37
CA ASN A 236 11.47 24.19 -0.58
C ASN A 236 12.21 22.94 -1.10
N LYS A 237 11.48 21.81 -1.27
CA LYS A 237 12.02 20.51 -1.72
C LYS A 237 13.24 20.08 -0.93
N LYS A 238 13.10 20.07 0.41
CA LYS A 238 14.15 19.70 1.35
C LYS A 238 13.64 18.82 2.47
N VAL A 239 14.47 17.86 2.89
CA VAL A 239 14.25 17.17 4.15
C VAL A 239 14.64 18.05 5.33
N THR A 240 13.90 17.94 6.44
CA THR A 240 14.10 18.78 7.64
C THR A 240 14.72 18.03 8.80
N PHE A 241 14.80 16.71 8.72
CA PHE A 241 15.25 15.85 9.81
C PHE A 241 16.78 15.66 9.87
N CYS A 242 17.52 16.01 8.83
CA CYS A 242 18.97 15.85 8.83
C CYS A 242 19.66 16.90 9.72
N GLY A 243 20.61 16.45 10.55
CA GLY A 243 21.33 17.28 11.52
C GLY A 243 21.83 16.45 12.72
N ASP A 244 22.28 17.13 13.77
CA ASP A 244 22.91 16.48 14.93
C ASP A 244 21.94 15.45 15.59
N LYS A 245 20.66 15.74 15.68
CA LYS A 245 19.69 14.82 16.26
C LYS A 245 19.52 13.55 15.44
N MET A 246 19.55 13.65 14.10
CA MET A 246 19.52 12.46 13.25
C MET A 246 20.81 11.63 13.36
N VAL A 247 21.96 12.31 13.57
CA VAL A 247 23.22 11.62 13.89
C VAL A 247 23.09 10.85 15.20
N GLU A 248 22.48 11.44 16.25
CA GLU A 248 22.21 10.76 17.52
C GLU A 248 21.29 9.54 17.31
N ILE A 249 20.22 9.67 16.53
CA ILE A 249 19.28 8.57 16.23
C ILE A 249 20.01 7.40 15.54
N TYR A 250 20.80 7.69 14.50
CA TYR A 250 21.56 6.66 13.80
C TYR A 250 22.61 5.98 14.68
N GLN A 251 23.33 6.78 15.46
CA GLN A 251 24.33 6.26 16.39
C GLN A 251 23.68 5.37 17.47
N TRP A 252 22.56 5.83 18.05
CA TRP A 252 21.82 5.07 19.05
C TRP A 252 21.36 3.72 18.51
N TYR A 253 20.76 3.69 17.32
CA TYR A 253 20.28 2.46 16.72
C TYR A 253 21.44 1.49 16.42
N ALA A 254 22.50 2.00 15.80
CA ALA A 254 23.68 1.21 15.44
C ALA A 254 24.42 0.65 16.67
N ASP A 255 24.55 1.42 17.74
CA ASP A 255 25.21 0.97 18.97
C ASP A 255 24.42 -0.16 19.63
N ASN A 256 23.09 -0.09 19.62
CA ASN A 256 22.24 -1.13 20.17
C ASN A 256 22.23 -2.42 19.31
N CYS A 257 22.33 -2.28 17.99
CA CYS A 257 22.57 -3.44 17.12
C CYS A 257 23.93 -4.08 17.37
N LYS A 258 25.01 -3.28 17.47
CA LYS A 258 26.38 -3.78 17.77
C LYS A 258 26.48 -4.44 19.15
N ALA A 259 25.72 -3.95 20.12
CA ALA A 259 25.63 -4.54 21.45
C ALA A 259 24.82 -5.84 21.49
N GLY A 260 24.09 -6.16 20.43
CA GLY A 260 23.23 -7.33 20.33
C GLY A 260 21.85 -7.15 20.96
N TYR A 261 21.52 -5.95 21.45
CA TYR A 261 20.23 -5.66 22.07
C TYR A 261 19.11 -5.62 21.03
N PHE A 262 19.42 -5.08 19.84
CA PHE A 262 18.54 -5.06 18.69
C PHE A 262 19.05 -6.01 17.60
N SER A 263 18.16 -6.73 16.96
CA SER A 263 18.44 -7.48 15.73
C SER A 263 18.25 -6.56 14.54
N PHE A 264 19.25 -6.48 13.66
CA PHE A 264 19.13 -5.75 12.41
C PHE A 264 18.59 -6.64 11.28
N ASN A 265 19.01 -7.89 11.27
CA ASN A 265 18.59 -8.89 10.28
C ASN A 265 17.82 -10.02 10.96
N VAL A 266 16.83 -10.54 10.28
CA VAL A 266 16.11 -11.75 10.70
C VAL A 266 16.91 -13.01 10.32
N ILE A 267 16.79 -14.04 11.14
CA ILE A 267 17.39 -15.37 10.88
C ILE A 267 16.51 -16.14 9.89
N ASN A 268 15.20 -16.10 10.11
CA ASN A 268 14.20 -16.65 9.21
C ASN A 268 13.76 -15.58 8.17
N LYS A 269 12.84 -15.92 7.32
CA LYS A 269 12.36 -15.01 6.27
C LYS A 269 11.62 -13.78 6.83
N TYR A 270 10.97 -13.94 7.98
CA TYR A 270 10.13 -12.92 8.62
C TYR A 270 10.41 -12.83 10.12
N ALA A 271 10.31 -11.64 10.70
CA ALA A 271 10.44 -11.42 12.14
C ALA A 271 9.39 -12.21 12.96
N SER A 272 8.20 -12.42 12.43
CA SER A 272 7.16 -13.25 13.02
C SER A 272 7.60 -14.71 13.23
N GLU A 273 8.41 -15.25 12.31
CA GLU A 273 8.99 -16.61 12.45
C GLU A 273 10.12 -16.64 13.48
N ASP A 274 10.94 -15.57 13.55
CA ASP A 274 12.00 -15.46 14.54
C ASP A 274 11.44 -15.29 15.96
N LEU A 275 10.37 -14.53 16.14
CA LEU A 275 9.66 -14.47 17.42
C LEU A 275 9.06 -15.84 17.78
N ALA A 276 8.40 -16.50 16.83
CA ALA A 276 7.78 -17.80 17.07
C ALA A 276 8.78 -18.87 17.51
N ASN A 277 10.02 -18.77 17.04
CA ASN A 277 11.13 -19.67 17.40
C ASN A 277 11.93 -19.18 18.61
N ALA A 278 11.59 -18.05 19.22
CA ALA A 278 12.35 -17.36 20.28
C ALA A 278 13.80 -17.04 19.89
N ASN A 279 14.05 -16.71 18.62
CA ASN A 279 15.32 -16.16 18.14
C ASN A 279 15.46 -14.68 18.47
N ILE A 280 14.35 -13.99 18.61
CA ILE A 280 14.19 -12.61 19.14
C ILE A 280 13.10 -12.63 20.21
N ALA A 281 13.12 -11.67 21.11
CA ALA A 281 12.11 -11.61 22.17
C ALA A 281 10.90 -10.73 21.81
N SER A 282 11.07 -9.77 20.91
CA SER A 282 9.99 -8.90 20.45
C SER A 282 10.29 -8.28 19.08
N PHE A 283 9.25 -7.77 18.46
CA PHE A 283 9.40 -6.92 17.27
C PHE A 283 8.21 -5.96 17.12
N SER A 284 8.44 -4.85 16.39
CA SER A 284 7.36 -4.02 15.86
C SER A 284 7.02 -4.44 14.43
N GLY A 285 5.74 -4.61 14.14
CA GLY A 285 5.29 -5.00 12.80
C GLY A 285 3.80 -4.78 12.61
N SER A 286 3.31 -4.97 11.39
CA SER A 286 1.91 -4.75 11.05
C SER A 286 0.96 -5.56 11.95
N CYS A 287 -0.16 -4.96 12.34
CA CYS A 287 -1.22 -5.62 13.10
C CYS A 287 -1.66 -6.95 12.48
N VAL A 288 -1.59 -7.10 11.16
CA VAL A 288 -1.95 -8.36 10.47
C VAL A 288 -1.02 -9.53 10.80
N ASN A 289 0.12 -9.28 11.45
CA ASN A 289 1.02 -10.33 11.89
C ASN A 289 0.39 -11.26 12.96
N ASP A 290 -0.63 -10.80 13.69
CA ASP A 290 -1.38 -11.60 14.66
C ASP A 290 -1.91 -12.93 14.07
N GLN A 291 -2.18 -12.97 12.77
CA GLN A 291 -2.67 -14.14 12.05
C GLN A 291 -1.56 -15.14 11.68
N TYR A 292 -0.32 -14.66 11.59
CA TYR A 292 0.82 -15.45 11.10
C TYR A 292 1.72 -15.95 12.21
N ILE A 293 1.76 -15.28 13.38
CA ILE A 293 2.61 -15.71 14.50
C ILE A 293 2.00 -16.93 15.17
N LYS A 294 2.69 -18.07 14.99
CA LYS A 294 2.34 -19.34 15.67
C LYS A 294 3.54 -19.75 16.49
N MET A 295 3.50 -19.45 17.79
CA MET A 295 4.58 -19.81 18.71
C MET A 295 4.85 -21.32 18.63
N VAL A 296 6.13 -21.68 18.47
CA VAL A 296 6.57 -23.07 18.45
C VAL A 296 6.42 -23.65 19.86
N GLU A 297 6.03 -24.92 19.96
CA GLU A 297 5.86 -25.60 21.24
C GLU A 297 7.13 -25.51 22.12
N GLY A 298 6.96 -25.10 23.36
CA GLY A 298 8.05 -24.89 24.32
C GLY A 298 8.86 -23.60 24.12
N LYS A 299 8.50 -22.75 23.14
CA LYS A 299 9.20 -21.46 22.89
C LYS A 299 8.54 -20.25 23.55
N GLY A 300 7.41 -20.44 24.22
CA GLY A 300 6.69 -19.41 24.97
C GLY A 300 5.32 -19.07 24.39
N GLU A 301 4.72 -18.02 24.92
CA GLU A 301 3.41 -17.53 24.53
C GLU A 301 3.52 -16.16 23.84
N LEU A 302 2.64 -15.90 22.87
CA LEU A 302 2.54 -14.62 22.20
C LEU A 302 1.88 -13.58 23.12
N GLY A 303 2.54 -12.45 23.29
CA GLY A 303 1.98 -11.22 23.83
C GLY A 303 1.89 -10.14 22.76
N MET A 304 0.95 -9.22 22.94
CA MET A 304 0.78 -8.04 22.09
C MET A 304 0.55 -6.81 22.98
N ALA A 305 1.04 -5.67 22.53
CA ALA A 305 0.86 -4.40 23.22
C ALA A 305 0.78 -3.25 22.18
N PRO A 306 0.27 -2.06 22.56
CA PRO A 306 0.40 -0.89 21.72
C PRO A 306 1.87 -0.68 21.33
N TRP A 307 2.09 -0.26 20.07
CA TRP A 307 3.41 0.23 19.69
C TRP A 307 3.64 1.62 20.28
N ILE A 308 4.89 2.02 20.37
CA ILE A 308 5.29 3.35 20.83
C ILE A 308 4.62 4.41 19.95
N ALA A 309 3.62 5.09 20.50
CA ALA A 309 2.91 6.17 19.84
C ALA A 309 3.13 7.44 20.67
N GLY A 310 3.52 8.52 20.00
CA GLY A 310 3.58 9.86 20.57
C GLY A 310 2.56 10.74 19.87
N ASP A 311 3.06 11.86 19.36
CA ASP A 311 2.27 12.77 18.52
C ASP A 311 2.14 12.27 17.06
N PHE A 312 2.78 11.16 16.73
CA PHE A 312 2.78 10.54 15.41
C PHE A 312 2.82 9.01 15.53
N TYR A 313 2.00 8.35 14.73
CA TYR A 313 1.92 6.90 14.60
C TYR A 313 1.87 6.56 13.11
N THR A 314 2.76 5.70 12.63
CA THR A 314 2.78 5.34 11.22
C THR A 314 1.56 4.51 10.85
N ALA A 315 0.81 4.97 9.85
CA ALA A 315 -0.28 4.22 9.24
C ALA A 315 0.11 3.71 7.85
N TRP A 316 -0.20 2.45 7.59
CA TRP A 316 -0.01 1.85 6.27
C TRP A 316 -1.35 1.76 5.54
N ASN A 317 -1.54 2.70 4.64
CA ASN A 317 -2.77 2.88 3.87
C ASN A 317 -2.58 2.31 2.46
N ARG A 318 -2.86 1.01 2.27
CA ARG A 318 -2.82 0.41 0.94
C ARG A 318 -4.16 0.51 0.25
N GLY A 319 -4.19 1.01 -0.99
CA GLY A 319 -5.45 1.20 -1.70
C GLY A 319 -5.31 1.34 -3.20
N PRO A 320 -6.42 1.61 -3.92
CA PRO A 320 -6.44 1.76 -5.35
C PRO A 320 -5.67 2.99 -5.83
N ILE A 321 -4.81 2.78 -6.82
CA ILE A 321 -4.14 3.80 -7.63
C ILE A 321 -4.81 3.79 -9.00
N PHE A 322 -5.16 4.97 -9.51
CA PHE A 322 -5.81 5.15 -10.81
C PHE A 322 -4.78 5.35 -11.91
N LEU A 323 -4.74 4.44 -12.89
CA LEU A 323 -3.78 4.46 -13.99
C LEU A 323 -4.47 4.81 -15.31
N HIS A 324 -3.86 5.74 -16.05
CA HIS A 324 -4.43 6.28 -17.29
C HIS A 324 -4.39 5.27 -18.45
N ARG A 325 -5.54 5.17 -19.15
CA ARG A 325 -5.67 4.36 -20.37
C ARG A 325 -6.31 5.16 -21.51
N ASN A 326 -7.51 5.60 -21.33
CA ASN A 326 -8.28 6.50 -22.15
C ASN A 326 -9.54 6.94 -21.39
N ASP A 327 -10.16 8.02 -21.82
CA ASP A 327 -11.27 8.65 -21.09
C ASP A 327 -12.40 7.70 -20.70
N SER A 328 -12.76 6.73 -21.55
CA SER A 328 -13.86 5.80 -21.27
C SER A 328 -13.47 4.79 -20.20
N VAL A 329 -12.26 4.25 -20.28
CA VAL A 329 -11.73 3.27 -19.30
C VAL A 329 -11.46 3.97 -17.96
N ASP A 330 -10.90 5.15 -18.00
CA ASP A 330 -10.60 5.98 -16.83
C ASP A 330 -11.87 6.32 -16.04
N ARG A 331 -12.94 6.72 -16.76
CA ARG A 331 -14.25 6.93 -16.14
C ARG A 331 -14.79 5.65 -15.50
N GLY A 332 -14.64 4.50 -16.19
CA GLY A 332 -15.03 3.20 -15.65
C GLY A 332 -14.26 2.80 -14.40
N ALA A 333 -12.95 3.09 -14.35
CA ALA A 333 -12.12 2.87 -13.16
C ALA A 333 -12.61 3.72 -11.97
N TYR A 334 -12.89 5.01 -12.21
CA TYR A 334 -13.46 5.89 -11.20
C TYR A 334 -14.82 5.40 -10.68
N GLU A 335 -15.76 5.01 -11.57
CA GLU A 335 -17.09 4.51 -11.18
C GLU A 335 -16.99 3.22 -10.36
N PHE A 336 -16.09 2.31 -10.74
CA PHE A 336 -15.87 1.10 -9.96
C PHE A 336 -15.31 1.43 -8.55
N ILE A 337 -14.32 2.31 -8.45
CA ILE A 337 -13.75 2.62 -7.14
C ILE A 337 -14.75 3.41 -6.27
N LYS A 338 -15.58 4.26 -6.84
CA LYS A 338 -16.70 4.90 -6.12
C LYS A 338 -17.67 3.86 -5.52
N PHE A 339 -17.95 2.78 -6.25
CA PHE A 339 -18.70 1.64 -5.73
C PHE A 339 -17.91 0.85 -4.68
N PHE A 340 -16.64 0.53 -4.97
CA PHE A 340 -15.76 -0.27 -4.12
C PHE A 340 -15.51 0.36 -2.74
N LEU A 341 -15.44 1.69 -2.68
CA LEU A 341 -15.24 2.46 -1.46
C LEU A 341 -16.55 2.95 -0.81
N SER A 342 -17.72 2.58 -1.33
CA SER A 342 -18.97 2.80 -0.59
C SER A 342 -18.92 2.11 0.78
N ALA A 343 -19.64 2.65 1.79
CA ALA A 343 -19.53 2.20 3.17
C ALA A 343 -19.53 0.67 3.35
N GLU A 344 -20.53 -0.01 2.74
CA GLU A 344 -20.67 -1.47 2.83
C GLU A 344 -19.53 -2.25 2.17
N ASN A 345 -19.03 -1.76 1.04
CA ASN A 345 -17.96 -2.45 0.31
C ASN A 345 -16.59 -2.18 0.94
N ALA A 346 -16.35 -0.96 1.42
CA ALA A 346 -15.12 -0.59 2.11
C ALA A 346 -14.92 -1.42 3.39
N VAL A 347 -15.99 -1.67 4.16
CA VAL A 347 -15.89 -2.53 5.35
C VAL A 347 -15.61 -3.98 4.98
N LYS A 348 -16.25 -4.52 3.94
CA LYS A 348 -15.96 -5.89 3.46
C LYS A 348 -14.52 -6.05 3.05
N TRP A 349 -13.97 -5.05 2.36
CA TRP A 349 -12.57 -5.03 2.00
C TRP A 349 -11.65 -4.97 3.22
N ALA A 350 -11.91 -4.07 4.16
CA ALA A 350 -11.13 -3.95 5.40
C ALA A 350 -11.13 -5.25 6.21
N MET A 351 -12.29 -5.86 6.40
CA MET A 351 -12.44 -7.13 7.10
C MET A 351 -11.68 -8.28 6.42
N ALA A 352 -11.74 -8.36 5.08
CA ALA A 352 -11.00 -9.37 4.31
C ALA A 352 -9.47 -9.20 4.43
N ASN A 353 -9.01 -7.98 4.70
CA ASN A 353 -7.60 -7.66 4.93
C ASN A 353 -7.19 -7.73 6.41
N SER A 354 -8.11 -8.03 7.34
CA SER A 354 -7.88 -7.91 8.79
C SER A 354 -7.29 -6.54 9.17
N ALA A 355 -7.87 -5.51 8.59
CA ALA A 355 -7.46 -4.12 8.69
C ALA A 355 -8.64 -3.24 9.10
N LEU A 356 -8.38 -1.98 9.41
CA LEU A 356 -9.43 -1.00 9.69
C LEU A 356 -9.93 -0.36 8.39
N CYS A 357 -11.22 -0.05 8.33
CA CYS A 357 -11.78 0.81 7.32
C CYS A 357 -11.46 2.27 7.69
N PRO A 358 -10.78 3.04 6.83
CA PRO A 358 -10.38 4.41 7.16
C PRO A 358 -11.52 5.43 7.04
N TYR A 359 -12.65 5.05 6.47
CA TYR A 359 -13.74 5.96 6.11
C TYR A 359 -14.79 6.08 7.22
N GLY A 360 -15.05 7.30 7.69
CA GLY A 360 -16.07 7.58 8.72
C GLY A 360 -17.48 7.15 8.31
N ILE A 361 -17.81 7.19 7.00
CA ILE A 361 -19.10 6.67 6.48
C ILE A 361 -19.34 5.18 6.80
N ALA A 362 -18.29 4.43 7.07
CA ALA A 362 -18.35 3.01 7.41
C ALA A 362 -18.67 2.74 8.88
N ALA A 363 -18.54 3.73 9.76
CA ALA A 363 -18.67 3.58 11.21
C ALA A 363 -20.05 3.07 11.64
N ASP A 364 -21.08 3.37 10.86
CA ASP A 364 -22.47 2.98 11.16
C ASP A 364 -22.93 1.69 10.45
N VAL A 365 -22.07 1.05 9.66
CA VAL A 365 -22.39 -0.23 9.01
C VAL A 365 -22.54 -1.32 10.08
N PRO A 366 -23.71 -1.96 10.23
CA PRO A 366 -23.96 -2.93 11.31
C PRO A 366 -22.99 -4.10 11.32
N GLU A 367 -22.67 -4.66 10.15
CA GLU A 367 -21.73 -5.77 9.98
C GLU A 367 -20.32 -5.39 10.51
N TYR A 368 -19.90 -4.14 10.29
CA TYR A 368 -18.60 -3.67 10.76
C TYR A 368 -18.57 -3.44 12.28
N LYS A 369 -19.65 -2.88 12.84
CA LYS A 369 -19.80 -2.75 14.30
C LYS A 369 -19.75 -4.12 14.98
N GLU A 370 -20.47 -5.10 14.43
CA GLU A 370 -20.45 -6.47 14.93
C GLU A 370 -19.07 -7.10 14.83
N TYR A 371 -18.39 -6.93 13.69
CA TYR A 371 -17.02 -7.41 13.49
C TYR A 371 -16.05 -6.84 14.54
N LEU A 372 -16.04 -5.52 14.73
CA LEU A 372 -15.16 -4.88 15.71
C LEU A 372 -15.48 -5.27 17.16
N ALA A 373 -16.77 -5.45 17.49
CA ALA A 373 -17.19 -5.86 18.83
C ALA A 373 -16.83 -7.32 19.15
N ASN A 374 -16.70 -8.17 18.13
CA ASN A 374 -16.42 -9.60 18.27
C ASN A 374 -14.98 -9.98 17.87
N LEU A 375 -14.07 -9.00 17.80
CA LEU A 375 -12.66 -9.30 17.57
C LEU A 375 -12.14 -10.27 18.64
N PRO A 376 -11.39 -11.31 18.25
CA PRO A 376 -10.79 -12.20 19.23
C PRO A 376 -9.78 -11.44 20.11
N ALA A 377 -9.59 -11.89 21.35
CA ALA A 377 -8.61 -11.30 22.27
C ALA A 377 -7.17 -11.33 21.71
N SER A 378 -6.92 -12.18 20.72
CA SER A 378 -5.66 -12.26 19.97
C SER A 378 -5.59 -11.30 18.79
N SER A 379 -6.57 -10.39 18.60
CA SER A 379 -6.52 -9.41 17.51
C SER A 379 -5.67 -8.20 17.90
N ALA A 380 -4.81 -7.79 16.98
CA ALA A 380 -4.00 -6.59 17.09
C ALA A 380 -4.70 -5.30 16.62
N LEU A 381 -5.86 -5.40 15.97
CA LEU A 381 -6.61 -4.25 15.42
C LEU A 381 -6.97 -3.17 16.46
N PRO A 382 -7.36 -3.48 17.72
CA PRO A 382 -7.68 -2.46 18.71
C PRO A 382 -6.53 -1.49 19.00
N TYR A 383 -5.28 -1.97 18.89
CA TYR A 383 -4.11 -1.12 19.11
C TYR A 383 -3.92 -0.08 18.00
N VAL A 384 -4.20 -0.47 16.74
CA VAL A 384 -4.19 0.47 15.60
C VAL A 384 -5.34 1.46 15.71
N GLN A 385 -6.54 0.99 16.07
CA GLN A 385 -7.72 1.84 16.22
C GLN A 385 -7.51 2.94 17.25
N ALA A 386 -6.83 2.65 18.35
CA ALA A 386 -6.53 3.62 19.41
C ALA A 386 -5.63 4.77 18.95
N ASN A 387 -4.84 4.57 17.88
CA ASN A 387 -3.87 5.54 17.38
C ASN A 387 -4.29 6.26 16.08
N LEU A 388 -5.50 6.01 15.57
CA LEU A 388 -5.94 6.60 14.29
C LEU A 388 -5.95 8.14 14.29
N ASN A 389 -6.14 8.78 15.43
CA ASN A 389 -6.19 10.24 15.54
C ASN A 389 -4.83 10.92 15.29
N VAL A 390 -3.74 10.20 15.49
CA VAL A 390 -2.36 10.66 15.28
C VAL A 390 -1.67 9.90 14.15
N ALA A 391 -2.45 9.12 13.40
CA ALA A 391 -1.95 8.28 12.32
C ALA A 391 -1.59 9.13 11.10
N GLY A 392 -0.38 8.94 10.60
CA GLY A 392 0.11 9.55 9.37
C GLY A 392 0.92 8.56 8.54
N SER A 393 1.25 8.94 7.32
CA SER A 393 2.11 8.16 6.45
C SER A 393 3.23 9.00 5.83
N PHE A 394 4.03 8.41 4.97
CA PHE A 394 5.03 9.16 4.20
C PHE A 394 4.33 10.11 3.23
N PRO A 395 4.81 11.36 3.09
CA PRO A 395 4.27 12.31 2.14
C PRO A 395 4.29 11.79 0.69
N ASN A 396 3.23 12.05 -0.06
CA ASN A 396 3.09 11.71 -1.47
C ASN A 396 3.76 12.77 -2.36
N VAL A 397 5.08 12.84 -2.30
CA VAL A 397 5.88 13.82 -3.04
C VAL A 397 6.95 13.12 -3.86
N THR A 398 7.44 13.80 -4.90
CA THR A 398 8.57 13.33 -5.74
C THR A 398 9.73 12.89 -4.85
N GLY A 399 10.27 11.70 -5.11
CA GLY A 399 11.41 11.17 -4.38
C GLY A 399 11.08 10.44 -3.07
N SER A 400 9.82 10.38 -2.60
CA SER A 400 9.45 9.70 -1.35
C SER A 400 9.98 8.27 -1.25
N ALA A 401 9.88 7.49 -2.32
CA ALA A 401 10.40 6.12 -2.34
C ALA A 401 11.93 6.08 -2.23
N ALA A 402 12.64 7.04 -2.84
CA ALA A 402 14.10 7.15 -2.74
C ALA A 402 14.53 7.59 -1.34
N ILE A 403 13.79 8.50 -0.68
CA ILE A 403 14.05 8.91 0.71
C ILE A 403 13.91 7.72 1.65
N ARG A 404 12.85 6.92 1.51
CA ARG A 404 12.67 5.71 2.31
C ARG A 404 13.86 4.75 2.17
N ARG A 405 14.30 4.48 0.95
CA ARG A 405 15.49 3.64 0.71
C ARG A 405 16.74 4.24 1.32
N ALA A 406 16.97 5.54 1.13
CA ALA A 406 18.15 6.22 1.65
C ALA A 406 18.23 6.18 3.18
N LEU A 407 17.11 6.32 3.90
CA LEU A 407 17.06 6.19 5.36
C LEU A 407 17.59 4.83 5.83
N GLU A 408 17.14 3.75 5.22
CA GLU A 408 17.55 2.39 5.58
C GLU A 408 19.01 2.10 5.17
N GLU A 409 19.37 2.39 3.93
CA GLU A 409 20.72 2.13 3.38
C GLU A 409 21.81 2.86 4.16
N ASN A 410 21.58 4.13 4.51
CA ASN A 410 22.57 4.90 5.27
C ASN A 410 22.71 4.39 6.72
N LEU A 411 21.62 3.98 7.37
CA LEU A 411 21.70 3.33 8.69
C LEU A 411 22.44 1.99 8.59
N ASN A 412 22.19 1.19 7.54
CA ASN A 412 22.93 -0.06 7.29
C ASN A 412 24.45 0.17 7.28
N TYR A 413 24.95 1.22 6.61
CA TYR A 413 26.37 1.52 6.57
C TYR A 413 26.93 1.86 7.96
N VAL A 414 26.14 2.49 8.84
CA VAL A 414 26.56 2.78 10.23
C VAL A 414 26.58 1.51 11.07
N VAL A 415 25.56 0.67 10.97
CA VAL A 415 25.50 -0.63 11.67
C VAL A 415 26.65 -1.53 11.27
N ASP A 416 26.95 -1.61 9.98
CA ASP A 416 28.08 -2.39 9.44
C ASP A 416 29.47 -1.78 9.77
N GLY A 417 29.52 -0.56 10.33
CA GLY A 417 30.76 0.13 10.62
C GLY A 417 31.50 0.64 9.38
N LYS A 418 30.82 0.74 8.23
CA LYS A 418 31.36 1.25 6.96
C LYS A 418 31.44 2.78 6.95
N MET A 419 30.57 3.44 7.73
CA MET A 419 30.53 4.90 7.87
C MET A 419 30.26 5.27 9.33
N THR A 420 30.66 6.47 9.71
CA THR A 420 30.20 7.11 10.95
C THR A 420 28.75 7.61 10.76
N ALA A 421 27.98 7.73 11.83
CA ALA A 421 26.62 8.28 11.75
C ALA A 421 26.62 9.70 11.13
N LYS A 422 27.64 10.52 11.42
CA LYS A 422 27.78 11.86 10.87
C LYS A 422 27.98 11.87 9.34
N GLU A 423 28.82 10.99 8.83
CA GLU A 423 29.04 10.84 7.38
C GLU A 423 27.77 10.33 6.70
N ALA A 424 27.13 9.31 7.29
CA ALA A 424 25.89 8.73 6.77
C ALA A 424 24.74 9.76 6.68
N VAL A 425 24.57 10.61 7.71
CA VAL A 425 23.53 11.66 7.71
C VAL A 425 23.84 12.76 6.69
N ALA A 426 25.09 13.12 6.48
CA ALA A 426 25.46 14.10 5.44
C ALA A 426 25.17 13.58 4.02
N ILE A 427 25.41 12.29 3.77
CA ILE A 427 25.06 11.63 2.50
C ILE A 427 23.55 11.50 2.36
N LEU A 428 22.85 11.13 3.45
CA LEU A 428 21.40 11.03 3.50
C LEU A 428 20.74 12.35 3.10
N GLU A 429 21.16 13.48 3.71
CA GLU A 429 20.62 14.81 3.40
C GLU A 429 20.75 15.13 1.91
N LYS A 430 21.95 14.91 1.35
CA LYS A 430 22.21 15.16 -0.07
C LYS A 430 21.31 14.31 -0.95
N ASN A 431 21.28 12.98 -0.71
CA ASN A 431 20.53 12.05 -1.54
C ASN A 431 19.02 12.31 -1.47
N CYS A 432 18.51 12.62 -0.28
CA CYS A 432 17.10 12.95 -0.10
C CYS A 432 16.72 14.27 -0.81
N ASN A 433 17.55 15.31 -0.69
CA ASN A 433 17.30 16.58 -1.36
C ASN A 433 17.45 16.46 -2.89
N ASP A 434 18.38 15.64 -3.39
CA ASP A 434 18.50 15.34 -4.82
C ASP A 434 17.24 14.61 -5.33
N ALA A 435 16.74 13.62 -4.60
CA ALA A 435 15.53 12.90 -4.94
C ALA A 435 14.27 13.80 -4.98
N LEU A 436 14.11 14.70 -4.01
CA LEU A 436 13.02 15.70 -4.00
C LEU A 436 13.09 16.66 -5.22
N ASN A 437 14.25 16.84 -5.79
CA ASN A 437 14.49 17.69 -6.97
C ASN A 437 14.55 16.89 -8.28
N GLY A 438 14.23 15.61 -8.27
CA GLY A 438 14.20 14.74 -9.46
C GLY A 438 15.58 14.45 -10.05
N LYS A 439 16.63 14.36 -9.22
CA LYS A 439 18.03 14.15 -9.63
C LYS A 439 18.50 12.74 -9.30
#